data_b3a1f073b75ce6100b738aef415a1ee2
#
_entry.id   b3a1f073b75ce6100b738aef415a1ee2
#
_cell.length_a   1.000
_cell.length_b   1.000
_cell.length_c   1.000
_cell.angle_alpha   90.00
_cell.angle_beta   90.00
_cell.angle_gamma   90.00
#
_symmetry.space_group_name_H-M   'P 1'
#
loop_
_entity.id
_entity.type
_entity.pdbx_description
1 polymer ?
#
loop_
_entity_poly.entity_id
_entity_poly.type
_entity_poly.pdbx_seq_one_letter_code
_entity_poly.pdbx_strand_id
1 'polypeptide(L)'
;LKALWIEGIQNNINYWFFLSPLSISLMIFLAYKKVNEKRLVVIQTPLNKNENREFVLEFVKENGFIVAYNNENYLIAESLRKFSSGKQISFLFANKEIKFNCLTQTALIRMPEFLYSNSLRKNIEERIKILYKQKTV
;
A
#
# COMPACT_ATOMS: atom_id res chain seq x y z
N LEU A 1 -55.01 -19.17 -1.60
CA LEU A 1 -54.48 -17.81 -1.42
C LEU A 1 -53.55 -17.72 -0.19
N LYS A 2 -53.91 -18.28 1.00
CA LYS A 2 -53.03 -18.22 2.21
C LYS A 2 -51.73 -19.01 2.04
N ALA A 3 -51.74 -20.15 1.34
CA ALA A 3 -50.52 -20.95 1.12
C ALA A 3 -49.49 -20.24 0.27
N LEU A 4 -49.89 -19.54 -0.79
CA LEU A 4 -49.00 -18.76 -1.65
C LEU A 4 -48.34 -17.58 -0.94
N TRP A 5 -49.00 -16.99 0.03
CA TRP A 5 -48.47 -15.90 0.86
C TRP A 5 -47.35 -16.41 1.81
N ILE A 6 -47.56 -17.58 2.40
CA ILE A 6 -46.59 -18.18 3.33
C ILE A 6 -45.33 -18.63 2.58
N GLU A 7 -45.46 -19.23 1.40
CA GLU A 7 -44.30 -19.61 0.54
C GLU A 7 -43.50 -18.37 0.08
N GLY A 8 -44.18 -17.29 -0.29
CA GLY A 8 -43.52 -16.03 -0.67
C GLY A 8 -42.75 -15.39 0.48
N ILE A 9 -43.24 -15.44 1.71
CA ILE A 9 -42.56 -14.92 2.91
C ILE A 9 -41.38 -15.83 3.26
N GLN A 10 -41.52 -17.15 3.19
CA GLN A 10 -40.48 -18.11 3.52
C GLN A 10 -39.30 -18.04 2.54
N ASN A 11 -39.56 -17.87 1.25
CA ASN A 11 -38.54 -17.64 0.24
C ASN A 11 -37.81 -16.29 0.47
N ASN A 12 -38.51 -15.21 0.80
CA ASN A 12 -37.90 -13.93 1.13
C ASN A 12 -36.99 -14.00 2.36
N ILE A 13 -37.40 -14.70 3.41
CA ILE A 13 -36.56 -14.87 4.64
C ILE A 13 -35.27 -15.62 4.27
N ASN A 14 -35.32 -16.64 3.42
CA ASN A 14 -34.13 -17.36 2.99
C ASN A 14 -33.15 -16.46 2.22
N TYR A 15 -33.64 -15.60 1.34
CA TYR A 15 -32.78 -14.63 0.62
C TYR A 15 -32.07 -13.65 1.57
N TRP A 16 -32.76 -13.14 2.58
CA TRP A 16 -32.17 -12.24 3.57
C TRP A 16 -31.14 -12.93 4.45
N PHE A 17 -31.31 -14.21 4.73
CA PHE A 17 -30.37 -15.00 5.51
C PHE A 17 -29.03 -15.20 4.79
N PHE A 18 -29.01 -15.25 3.47
CA PHE A 18 -27.80 -15.34 2.65
C PHE A 18 -27.20 -13.97 2.30
N LEU A 19 -28.03 -12.95 2.06
CA LEU A 19 -27.57 -11.62 1.69
C LEU A 19 -26.99 -10.84 2.87
N SER A 20 -27.48 -11.02 4.08
CA SER A 20 -27.00 -10.29 5.26
C SER A 20 -25.53 -10.62 5.62
N PRO A 21 -25.09 -11.87 5.74
CA PRO A 21 -23.69 -12.18 6.04
C PRO A 21 -22.74 -11.77 4.89
N LEU A 22 -23.19 -11.83 3.64
CA LEU A 22 -22.42 -11.39 2.50
C LEU A 22 -22.19 -9.88 2.51
N SER A 23 -23.22 -9.10 2.81
CA SER A 23 -23.13 -7.62 2.91
C SER A 23 -22.24 -7.19 4.08
N ILE A 24 -22.35 -7.86 5.24
CA ILE A 24 -21.51 -7.60 6.40
C ILE A 24 -20.04 -7.92 6.08
N SER A 25 -19.77 -9.06 5.45
CA SER A 25 -18.41 -9.47 5.03
C SER A 25 -17.81 -8.47 4.05
N LEU A 26 -18.61 -7.97 3.11
CA LEU A 26 -18.18 -6.94 2.16
C LEU A 26 -17.87 -5.62 2.87
N MET A 27 -18.70 -5.19 3.82
CA MET A 27 -18.44 -3.98 4.61
C MET A 27 -17.17 -4.08 5.44
N ILE A 28 -16.95 -5.21 6.11
CA ILE A 28 -15.72 -5.47 6.88
C ILE A 28 -14.50 -5.44 5.93
N PHE A 29 -14.59 -6.08 4.78
CA PHE A 29 -13.52 -6.07 3.77
C PHE A 29 -13.20 -4.65 3.28
N LEU A 30 -14.22 -3.84 2.98
CA LEU A 30 -14.03 -2.47 2.53
C LEU A 30 -13.44 -1.57 3.62
N ALA A 31 -13.88 -1.74 4.87
CA ALA A 31 -13.33 -1.02 6.01
C ALA A 31 -11.85 -1.40 6.25
N TYR A 32 -11.55 -2.69 6.26
CA TYR A 32 -10.18 -3.21 6.37
C TYR A 32 -9.27 -2.67 5.26
N LYS A 33 -9.75 -2.69 4.02
CA LYS A 33 -9.04 -2.12 2.87
C LYS A 33 -8.72 -0.65 3.08
N LYS A 34 -9.72 0.16 3.47
CA LYS A 34 -9.55 1.60 3.66
C LYS A 34 -8.58 1.96 4.80
N VAL A 35 -8.56 1.19 5.88
CA VAL A 35 -7.61 1.35 6.98
C VAL A 35 -6.19 1.03 6.51
N ASN A 36 -6.02 -0.05 5.76
CA ASN A 36 -4.70 -0.49 5.31
C ASN A 36 -4.11 0.36 4.17
N GLU A 37 -4.95 1.02 3.37
CA GLU A 37 -4.48 1.99 2.34
C GLU A 37 -3.65 3.13 2.94
N LYS A 38 -3.91 3.49 4.21
CA LYS A 38 -3.21 4.57 4.93
C LYS A 38 -2.05 4.09 5.80
N ARG A 39 -1.80 2.80 5.87
CA ARG A 39 -0.76 2.24 6.72
C ARG A 39 0.62 2.56 6.15
N LEU A 40 1.41 3.31 6.92
CA LEU A 40 2.79 3.61 6.60
C LEU A 40 3.72 2.57 7.24
N VAL A 41 4.66 2.08 6.47
CA VAL A 41 5.79 1.28 6.98
C VAL A 41 6.88 2.25 7.38
N VAL A 42 7.40 2.12 8.60
CA VAL A 42 8.47 2.98 9.13
C VAL A 42 9.80 2.24 9.09
N ILE A 43 10.82 2.88 8.54
CA ILE A 43 12.21 2.42 8.56
C ILE A 43 13.04 3.43 9.35
N GLN A 44 13.73 2.96 10.38
CA GLN A 44 14.69 3.78 11.11
C GLN A 44 16.00 3.90 10.33
N THR A 45 16.50 5.11 10.18
CA THR A 45 17.74 5.43 9.48
C THR A 45 18.65 6.28 10.35
N PRO A 46 19.94 6.24 10.16
CA PRO A 46 20.86 7.16 10.85
C PRO A 46 21.01 8.50 10.11
N LEU A 47 20.33 8.65 8.97
CA LEU A 47 20.45 9.79 8.07
C LEU A 47 19.53 10.94 8.49
N ASN A 48 19.93 12.18 8.16
CA ASN A 48 19.04 13.31 8.29
C ASN A 48 17.97 13.32 7.19
N LYS A 49 17.01 14.25 7.26
CA LYS A 49 15.89 14.32 6.33
C LYS A 49 16.33 14.45 4.85
N ASN A 50 17.32 15.32 4.58
CA ASN A 50 17.79 15.55 3.20
C ASN A 50 18.55 14.34 2.67
N GLU A 51 19.41 13.73 3.47
CA GLU A 51 20.12 12.50 3.13
C GLU A 51 19.15 11.33 2.88
N ASN A 52 18.10 11.21 3.70
CA ASN A 52 17.03 10.23 3.48
C ASN A 52 16.35 10.44 2.11
N ARG A 53 16.09 11.69 1.75
CA ARG A 53 15.46 12.01 0.46
C ARG A 53 16.39 11.69 -0.71
N GLU A 54 17.66 12.06 -0.65
CA GLU A 54 18.64 11.76 -1.70
C GLU A 54 18.82 10.25 -1.88
N PHE A 55 18.97 9.53 -0.78
CA PHE A 55 19.04 8.07 -0.78
C PHE A 55 17.82 7.43 -1.47
N VAL A 56 16.61 7.86 -1.13
CA VAL A 56 15.38 7.31 -1.73
C VAL A 56 15.27 7.69 -3.21
N LEU A 57 15.69 8.90 -3.61
CA LEU A 57 15.70 9.31 -5.01
C LEU A 57 16.62 8.41 -5.86
N GLU A 58 17.81 8.12 -5.37
CA GLU A 58 18.75 7.21 -6.02
C GLU A 58 18.17 5.80 -6.08
N PHE A 59 17.70 5.27 -4.96
CA PHE A 59 17.07 3.96 -4.87
C PHE A 59 15.90 3.77 -5.85
N VAL A 60 15.02 4.75 -5.96
CA VAL A 60 13.86 4.74 -6.85
C VAL A 60 14.30 4.69 -8.32
N LYS A 61 15.30 5.51 -8.70
CA LYS A 61 15.85 5.55 -10.06
C LYS A 61 16.51 4.23 -10.46
N GLU A 62 17.34 3.66 -9.58
CA GLU A 62 18.02 2.39 -9.83
C GLU A 62 17.06 1.21 -9.97
N ASN A 63 15.94 1.24 -9.26
CA ASN A 63 14.91 0.21 -9.36
C ASN A 63 13.91 0.45 -10.52
N GLY A 64 14.17 1.42 -11.40
CA GLY A 64 13.37 1.67 -12.60
C GLY A 64 12.00 2.28 -12.34
N PHE A 65 11.81 2.95 -11.19
CA PHE A 65 10.61 3.73 -10.93
C PHE A 65 10.73 5.14 -11.52
N ILE A 66 9.60 5.66 -11.97
CA ILE A 66 9.49 7.05 -12.42
C ILE A 66 9.05 7.89 -11.24
N VAL A 67 9.74 9.00 -11.01
CA VAL A 67 9.36 9.97 -9.98
C VAL A 67 8.22 10.81 -10.52
N ALA A 68 7.01 10.59 -10.00
CA ALA A 68 5.80 11.32 -10.37
C ALA A 68 5.69 12.66 -9.62
N TYR A 69 6.16 12.68 -8.37
CA TYR A 69 6.17 13.89 -7.55
C TYR A 69 7.34 13.87 -6.56
N ASN A 70 7.94 15.02 -6.32
CA ASN A 70 9.07 15.16 -5.39
C ASN A 70 9.09 16.56 -4.77
N ASN A 71 9.05 16.61 -3.44
CA ASN A 71 9.29 17.83 -2.67
C ASN A 71 10.17 17.53 -1.43
N GLU A 72 10.39 18.52 -0.56
CA GLU A 72 11.23 18.37 0.62
C GLU A 72 10.71 17.34 1.65
N ASN A 73 9.40 17.12 1.68
CA ASN A 73 8.74 16.30 2.68
C ASN A 73 8.40 14.90 2.19
N TYR A 74 8.07 14.76 0.90
CA TYR A 74 7.66 13.48 0.38
C TYR A 74 7.96 13.31 -1.12
N LEU A 75 7.99 12.05 -1.55
CA LEU A 75 8.21 11.61 -2.92
C LEU A 75 7.17 10.56 -3.31
N ILE A 76 6.64 10.67 -4.53
CA ILE A 76 5.81 9.63 -5.13
C ILE A 76 6.57 9.06 -6.32
N ALA A 77 6.72 7.74 -6.32
CA ALA A 77 7.34 6.99 -7.41
C ALA A 77 6.35 5.96 -7.97
N GLU A 78 6.39 5.78 -9.28
CA GLU A 78 5.47 4.90 -10.00
C GLU A 78 6.23 3.94 -10.91
N SER A 79 5.81 2.68 -10.93
CA SER A 79 6.30 1.68 -11.88
C SER A 79 5.27 1.52 -12.98
N LEU A 80 5.62 1.98 -14.18
CA LEU A 80 4.78 1.80 -15.37
C LEU A 80 5.11 0.45 -16.03
N ARG A 81 4.27 -0.54 -15.82
CA ARG A 81 4.26 -1.73 -16.67
C ARG A 81 3.13 -1.61 -17.69
N LYS A 82 3.45 -1.67 -18.98
CA LYS A 82 2.51 -1.46 -20.11
C LYS A 82 1.24 -2.33 -20.08
N PHE A 83 1.20 -3.45 -19.34
CA PHE A 83 0.08 -4.39 -19.32
C PHE A 83 -0.23 -5.00 -17.93
N SER A 84 0.35 -4.46 -16.87
CA SER A 84 0.07 -4.93 -15.50
C SER A 84 -0.26 -3.75 -14.60
N SER A 85 -0.92 -4.05 -13.48
CA SER A 85 -1.16 -3.07 -12.43
C SER A 85 0.11 -2.30 -12.08
N GLY A 86 0.09 -0.98 -12.25
CA GLY A 86 1.19 -0.10 -11.84
C GLY A 86 1.36 -0.15 -10.33
N LYS A 87 2.59 0.01 -9.85
CA LYS A 87 2.87 0.17 -8.42
C LYS A 87 3.15 1.64 -8.15
N GLN A 88 2.49 2.18 -7.15
CA GLN A 88 2.74 3.51 -6.64
C GLN A 88 3.34 3.39 -5.23
N ILE A 89 4.47 4.04 -5.01
CA ILE A 89 5.14 4.09 -3.72
C ILE A 89 5.20 5.55 -3.30
N SER A 90 4.70 5.84 -2.11
CA SER A 90 4.77 7.16 -1.50
C SER A 90 5.74 7.13 -0.33
N PHE A 91 6.76 7.97 -0.34
CA PHE A 91 7.74 8.11 0.73
C PHE A 91 7.55 9.45 1.44
N LEU A 92 7.63 9.44 2.76
CA LEU A 92 7.66 10.60 3.64
C LEU A 92 9.00 10.64 4.35
N PHE A 93 9.65 11.80 4.36
CA PHE A 93 10.97 12.00 4.93
C PHE A 93 10.92 12.72 6.26
N ALA A 94 11.55 12.13 7.26
CA ALA A 94 11.82 12.76 8.54
C ALA A 94 13.27 12.55 8.96
N ASN A 95 13.69 13.21 10.04
CA ASN A 95 15.01 12.96 10.61
C ASN A 95 15.05 11.57 11.21
N LYS A 96 16.06 10.78 10.82
CA LYS A 96 16.30 9.41 11.28
C LYS A 96 15.20 8.41 10.95
N GLU A 97 14.25 8.76 10.07
CA GLU A 97 13.23 7.81 9.63
C GLU A 97 12.73 8.08 8.21
N ILE A 98 12.40 7.02 7.52
CA ILE A 98 11.67 7.02 6.24
C ILE A 98 10.35 6.29 6.47
N LYS A 99 9.24 6.93 6.13
CA LYS A 99 7.92 6.29 6.11
C LYS A 99 7.51 6.08 4.67
N PHE A 100 6.97 4.91 4.37
CA PHE A 100 6.47 4.68 3.02
C PHE A 100 5.20 3.84 3.01
N ASN A 101 4.45 3.97 1.92
CA ASN A 101 3.29 3.17 1.60
C ASN A 101 3.41 2.69 0.16
N CYS A 102 3.00 1.44 -0.10
CA CYS A 102 2.97 0.87 -1.44
C CYS A 102 1.55 0.46 -1.81
N LEU A 103 1.08 0.96 -2.95
CA LEU A 103 -0.24 0.69 -3.49
C LEU A 103 -0.09 0.09 -4.88
N THR A 104 -0.87 -0.93 -5.17
CA THR A 104 -1.06 -1.41 -6.53
C THR A 104 -2.18 -0.62 -7.18
N GLN A 105 -1.89 0.06 -8.28
CA GLN A 105 -2.88 0.74 -9.10
C GLN A 105 -3.33 -0.18 -10.24
N THR A 106 -4.54 -0.69 -10.15
CA THR A 106 -5.26 -1.19 -11.32
C THR A 106 -6.15 -0.09 -11.85
N ALA A 107 -6.59 -0.19 -13.12
CA ALA A 107 -7.44 0.83 -13.76
C ALA A 107 -8.71 1.21 -12.95
N LEU A 108 -9.15 0.35 -12.04
CA LEU A 108 -10.38 0.51 -11.26
C LEU A 108 -10.19 0.50 -9.74
N ILE A 109 -9.10 -0.07 -9.22
CA ILE A 109 -8.97 -0.32 -7.78
C ILE A 109 -7.53 -0.09 -7.31
N ARG A 110 -7.36 0.69 -6.24
CA ARG A 110 -6.10 0.79 -5.48
C ARG A 110 -6.12 -0.25 -4.38
N MET A 111 -5.11 -1.11 -4.33
CA MET A 111 -4.96 -2.13 -3.28
C MET A 111 -3.63 -1.97 -2.55
N PRO A 112 -3.62 -2.05 -1.20
CA PRO A 112 -2.38 -2.10 -0.45
C PRO A 112 -1.63 -3.39 -0.77
N GLU A 113 -0.32 -3.28 -1.01
CA GLU A 113 0.52 -4.42 -1.39
C GLU A 113 1.50 -4.78 -0.28
N PHE A 114 1.08 -5.68 0.59
CA PHE A 114 1.84 -6.06 1.79
C PHE A 114 3.11 -6.86 1.48
N LEU A 115 3.03 -7.78 0.52
CA LEU A 115 4.18 -8.63 0.16
C LEU A 115 5.30 -7.81 -0.44
N TYR A 116 4.96 -6.90 -1.34
CA TYR A 116 5.94 -6.03 -1.96
C TYR A 116 6.48 -5.00 -0.99
N SER A 117 5.66 -4.42 -0.10
CA SER A 117 6.14 -3.46 0.89
C SER A 117 7.11 -4.10 1.88
N ASN A 118 6.94 -5.37 2.25
CA ASN A 118 7.90 -6.09 3.09
C ASN A 118 9.23 -6.36 2.36
N SER A 119 9.17 -6.73 1.08
CA SER A 119 10.38 -6.90 0.25
C SER A 119 11.10 -5.57 0.06
N LEU A 120 10.36 -4.52 -0.25
CA LEU A 120 10.89 -3.16 -0.40
C LEU A 120 11.56 -2.67 0.88
N ARG A 121 10.92 -2.89 2.03
CA ARG A 121 11.48 -2.57 3.34
C ARG A 121 12.84 -3.24 3.54
N LYS A 122 12.94 -4.56 3.31
CA LYS A 122 14.19 -5.31 3.45
C LYS A 122 15.28 -4.75 2.53
N ASN A 123 14.97 -4.48 1.28
CA ASN A 123 15.93 -3.93 0.33
C ASN A 123 16.45 -2.55 0.75
N ILE A 124 15.57 -1.68 1.24
CA ILE A 124 15.96 -0.36 1.76
C ILE A 124 16.84 -0.50 3.00
N GLU A 125 16.46 -1.34 3.97
CA GLU A 125 17.23 -1.57 5.20
C GLU A 125 18.63 -2.15 4.90
N GLU A 126 18.75 -3.09 3.96
CA GLU A 126 20.03 -3.65 3.53
C GLU A 126 20.93 -2.60 2.90
N ARG A 127 20.42 -1.78 2.00
CA ARG A 127 21.19 -0.70 1.38
C ARG A 127 21.64 0.35 2.38
N ILE A 128 20.80 0.72 3.32
CA ILE A 128 21.18 1.64 4.42
C ILE A 128 22.35 1.04 5.21
N LYS A 129 22.31 -0.25 5.53
CA LYS A 129 23.40 -0.95 6.24
C LYS A 129 24.72 -0.93 5.45
N ILE A 130 24.66 -1.11 4.13
CA ILE A 130 25.85 -1.07 3.27
C ILE A 130 26.48 0.33 3.26
N LEU A 131 25.66 1.36 3.05
CA LEU A 131 26.12 2.76 3.08
C LEU A 131 26.74 3.15 4.41
N TYR A 132 26.20 2.63 5.51
CA TYR A 132 26.73 2.89 6.84
C TYR A 132 28.09 2.25 7.08
N LYS A 133 28.29 1.02 6.60
CA LYS A 133 29.60 0.36 6.65
C LYS A 133 30.67 1.12 5.86
N GLN A 134 30.29 1.72 4.74
CA GLN A 134 31.23 2.50 3.91
C GLN A 134 31.60 3.86 4.53
N LYS A 135 30.72 4.47 5.32
CA LYS A 135 31.02 5.74 6.01
C LYS A 135 31.86 5.58 7.30
N THR A 136 32.00 4.34 7.80
CA THR A 136 32.68 4.06 9.09
C THR A 136 34.12 3.50 8.88
N VAL A 137 34.54 3.33 7.64
CA VAL A 137 35.92 3.02 7.20
C VAL A 137 36.56 4.30 6.66
#